data_3bb3e0ecc295d205514a12b6424bb51c
#
_entry.id   3bb3e0ecc295d205514a12b6424bb51c
#
_cell.length_a   1.000
_cell.length_b   1.000
_cell.length_c   1.000
_cell.angle_alpha   90.00
_cell.angle_beta   90.00
_cell.angle_gamma   90.00
#
_symmetry.space_group_name_H-M   'P 1'
#
loop_
_entity.id
_entity.type
_entity.pdbx_description
1 polymer ?
#
loop_
_entity_poly.entity_id
_entity_poly.type
_entity_poly.pdbx_seq_one_letter_code
_entity_poly.pdbx_strand_id
1 'polypeptide(L)'
;MGPLIFARLYALKSLWTVVGCRSAGRALVKALGSTDEGERTVAGMLLVQGGKRAEPLVAEAIRRREHLPIILLIAGDIGASGLKSELRHLATDQDPDVARAAHDALEILTTEKTGKQG
;
A
#
# COMPACT_ATOMS: atom_id res chain seq x y z
N MET A 1 -2.84 22.86 1.22
CA MET A 1 -1.92 22.17 0.31
C MET A 1 -2.09 22.70 -1.10
N GLY A 2 -0.99 22.94 -1.81
CA GLY A 2 -1.05 23.49 -3.15
C GLY A 2 -1.24 22.44 -4.23
N PRO A 3 -1.71 22.84 -5.41
CA PRO A 3 -1.91 21.93 -6.53
C PRO A 3 -0.60 21.28 -7.02
N LEU A 4 0.55 21.91 -6.74
CA LEU A 4 1.85 21.37 -7.16
C LEU A 4 2.17 20.05 -6.47
N ILE A 5 1.68 19.85 -5.24
CA ILE A 5 1.91 18.58 -4.52
C ILE A 5 1.18 17.44 -5.22
N PHE A 6 -0.05 17.67 -5.65
CA PHE A 6 -0.81 16.66 -6.39
C PHE A 6 -0.17 16.37 -7.74
N ALA A 7 0.27 17.43 -8.45
CA ALA A 7 0.95 17.26 -9.73
C ALA A 7 2.21 16.39 -9.56
N ARG A 8 2.97 16.63 -8.49
CA ARG A 8 4.15 15.85 -8.19
C ARG A 8 3.82 14.39 -7.95
N LEU A 9 2.77 14.11 -7.19
CA LEU A 9 2.36 12.74 -6.91
C LEU A 9 1.94 12.01 -8.19
N TYR A 10 1.18 12.66 -9.06
CA TYR A 10 0.77 12.06 -10.33
C TYR A 10 1.97 11.83 -11.25
N ALA A 11 2.94 12.74 -11.24
CA ALA A 11 4.17 12.55 -12.01
C ALA A 11 4.94 11.33 -11.50
N LEU A 12 5.04 11.18 -10.19
CA LEU A 12 5.70 10.03 -9.57
C LEU A 12 4.99 8.73 -9.93
N LYS A 13 3.65 8.75 -9.90
CA LYS A 13 2.88 7.57 -10.29
C LYS A 13 3.17 7.19 -11.73
N SER A 14 3.20 8.16 -12.64
CA SER A 14 3.47 7.90 -14.05
C SER A 14 4.87 7.34 -14.27
N LEU A 15 5.87 7.92 -13.61
CA LEU A 15 7.24 7.41 -13.71
C LEU A 15 7.33 5.96 -13.21
N TRP A 16 6.66 5.68 -12.13
CA TRP A 16 6.67 4.35 -11.55
C TRP A 16 5.93 3.33 -12.43
N THR A 17 4.69 3.65 -12.86
CA THR A 17 3.86 2.67 -13.56
C THR A 17 4.21 2.52 -15.03
N VAL A 18 4.60 3.60 -15.70
CA VAL A 18 4.89 3.58 -17.14
C VAL A 18 6.35 3.25 -17.40
N VAL A 19 7.26 3.88 -16.66
CA VAL A 19 8.71 3.73 -16.88
C VAL A 19 9.31 2.64 -15.99
N GLY A 20 8.62 2.25 -14.92
CA GLY A 20 9.12 1.26 -13.97
C GLY A 20 10.14 1.84 -13.00
N CYS A 21 10.09 3.14 -12.75
CA CYS A 21 11.03 3.81 -11.86
C CYS A 21 10.72 3.48 -10.40
N ARG A 22 11.54 2.61 -9.82
CA ARG A 22 11.35 2.15 -8.44
C ARG A 22 11.47 3.30 -7.43
N SER A 23 12.36 4.25 -7.70
CA SER A 23 12.52 5.41 -6.82
C SER A 23 11.25 6.26 -6.75
N ALA A 24 10.54 6.39 -7.87
CA ALA A 24 9.28 7.13 -7.90
C ALA A 24 8.22 6.41 -7.06
N GLY A 25 8.16 5.09 -7.14
CA GLY A 25 7.26 4.29 -6.32
C GLY A 25 7.55 4.44 -4.83
N ARG A 26 8.82 4.42 -4.46
CA ARG A 26 9.23 4.63 -3.07
C ARG A 26 8.85 6.02 -2.57
N ALA A 27 8.92 7.02 -3.44
CA ALA A 27 8.51 8.38 -3.07
C ALA A 27 7.02 8.44 -2.75
N LEU A 28 6.19 7.66 -3.47
CA LEU A 28 4.77 7.56 -3.17
C LEU A 28 4.55 6.90 -1.81
N VAL A 29 5.30 5.85 -1.50
CA VAL A 29 5.22 5.21 -0.19
C VAL A 29 5.62 6.20 0.91
N LYS A 30 6.67 6.97 0.69
CA LYS A 30 7.11 7.98 1.64
C LYS A 30 6.04 9.03 1.89
N ALA A 31 5.29 9.40 0.84
CA ALA A 31 4.21 10.38 0.97
C ALA A 31 3.07 9.91 1.87
N LEU A 32 2.95 8.62 2.14
CA LEU A 32 1.98 8.10 3.11
C LEU A 32 2.26 8.60 4.53
N GLY A 33 3.49 9.05 4.80
CA GLY A 33 3.85 9.61 6.09
C GLY A 33 3.79 11.13 6.14
N SER A 34 3.27 11.78 5.12
CA SER A 34 3.15 13.23 5.07
C SER A 34 2.28 13.78 6.21
N THR A 35 2.60 14.98 6.68
CA THR A 35 1.76 15.66 7.65
C THR A 35 0.48 16.20 7.01
N ASP A 36 0.45 16.29 5.69
CA ASP A 36 -0.72 16.75 4.94
C ASP A 36 -1.64 15.57 4.65
N GLU A 37 -2.87 15.63 5.17
CA GLU A 37 -3.84 14.55 5.00
C GLU A 37 -4.19 14.32 3.53
N GLY A 38 -4.34 15.39 2.77
CA GLY A 38 -4.65 15.26 1.35
C GLY A 38 -3.56 14.54 0.58
N GLU A 39 -2.30 14.84 0.90
CA GLU A 39 -1.16 14.17 0.27
C GLU A 39 -1.15 12.68 0.62
N ARG A 40 -1.38 12.34 1.88
CA ARG A 40 -1.44 10.94 2.30
C ARG A 40 -2.54 10.19 1.54
N THR A 41 -3.71 10.79 1.46
CA THR A 41 -4.86 10.17 0.81
C THR A 41 -4.59 9.92 -0.67
N VAL A 42 -4.08 10.92 -1.38
CA VAL A 42 -3.81 10.78 -2.81
C VAL A 42 -2.69 9.76 -3.06
N ALA A 43 -1.63 9.79 -2.25
CA ALA A 43 -0.54 8.82 -2.39
C ALA A 43 -1.06 7.39 -2.24
N GLY A 44 -1.92 7.15 -1.24
CA GLY A 44 -2.53 5.84 -1.03
C GLY A 44 -3.38 5.41 -2.22
N MET A 45 -4.21 6.33 -2.75
CA MET A 45 -5.03 6.04 -3.92
C MET A 45 -4.18 5.66 -5.13
N LEU A 46 -3.09 6.39 -5.36
CA LEU A 46 -2.23 6.13 -6.50
C LEU A 46 -1.52 4.78 -6.39
N LEU A 47 -1.12 4.40 -5.18
CA LEU A 47 -0.52 3.09 -4.95
C LEU A 47 -1.53 1.98 -5.21
N VAL A 48 -2.77 2.15 -4.74
CA VAL A 48 -3.83 1.16 -4.98
C VAL A 48 -4.12 1.04 -6.48
N GLN A 49 -4.16 2.15 -7.19
CA GLN A 49 -4.37 2.13 -8.64
C GLN A 49 -3.27 1.38 -9.39
N GLY A 50 -2.07 1.33 -8.82
CA GLY A 50 -0.97 0.58 -9.41
C GLY A 50 -1.16 -0.93 -9.37
N GLY A 51 -2.06 -1.41 -8.48
CA GLY A 51 -2.38 -2.81 -8.39
C GLY A 51 -1.16 -3.68 -8.08
N LYS A 52 -0.96 -4.72 -8.85
CA LYS A 52 0.15 -5.65 -8.62
C LYS A 52 1.53 -5.01 -8.70
N ARG A 53 1.65 -3.91 -9.41
CA ARG A 53 2.94 -3.20 -9.48
C ARG A 53 3.33 -2.63 -8.13
N ALA A 54 2.36 -2.38 -7.25
CA ALA A 54 2.63 -1.88 -5.91
C ALA A 54 3.08 -2.98 -4.95
N GLU A 55 2.86 -4.26 -5.28
CA GLU A 55 3.18 -5.36 -4.37
C GLU A 55 4.64 -5.34 -3.89
N PRO A 56 5.64 -5.20 -4.77
CA PRO A 56 7.04 -5.15 -4.30
C PRO A 56 7.31 -3.97 -3.37
N LEU A 57 6.67 -2.82 -3.63
CA LEU A 57 6.82 -1.64 -2.78
C LEU A 57 6.21 -1.87 -1.41
N VAL A 58 5.03 -2.49 -1.38
CA VAL A 58 4.35 -2.82 -0.15
C VAL A 58 5.17 -3.84 0.64
N ALA A 59 5.71 -4.86 -0.03
CA ALA A 59 6.56 -5.86 0.61
C ALA A 59 7.77 -5.22 1.26
N GLU A 60 8.42 -4.29 0.57
CA GLU A 60 9.57 -3.57 1.10
C GLU A 60 9.19 -2.74 2.32
N ALA A 61 8.07 -2.02 2.25
CA ALA A 61 7.59 -1.21 3.36
C ALA A 61 7.27 -2.07 4.58
N ILE A 62 6.69 -3.25 4.37
CA ILE A 62 6.42 -4.20 5.45
C ILE A 62 7.73 -4.64 6.12
N ARG A 63 8.74 -4.98 5.34
CA ARG A 63 10.02 -5.42 5.88
C ARG A 63 10.69 -4.33 6.70
N ARG A 64 10.51 -3.07 6.29
CA ARG A 64 11.08 -1.91 6.99
C ARG A 64 10.17 -1.40 8.09
N ARG A 65 8.97 -1.96 8.22
CA ARG A 65 7.95 -1.54 9.17
C ARG A 65 7.59 -0.06 9.01
N GLU A 66 7.49 0.38 7.74
CA GLU A 66 7.13 1.75 7.41
C GLU A 66 5.62 1.88 7.20
N HIS A 67 4.99 2.82 7.90
CA HIS A 67 3.57 3.15 7.74
C HIS A 67 2.67 1.90 7.76
N LEU A 68 2.97 0.96 8.68
CA LEU A 68 2.36 -0.36 8.65
C LEU A 68 0.84 -0.40 8.55
N PRO A 69 0.07 0.33 9.39
CA PRO A 69 -1.39 0.20 9.27
C PRO A 69 -1.90 0.55 7.88
N ILE A 70 -1.42 1.65 7.30
CA ILE A 70 -1.83 2.08 5.96
C ILE A 70 -1.32 1.12 4.89
N ILE A 71 -0.06 0.70 5.00
CA ILE A 71 0.54 -0.23 4.04
C ILE A 71 -0.21 -1.56 4.02
N LEU A 72 -0.65 -2.03 5.19
CA LEU A 72 -1.40 -3.29 5.26
C LEU A 72 -2.77 -3.16 4.61
N LEU A 73 -3.43 -2.01 4.78
CA LEU A 73 -4.69 -1.77 4.09
C LEU A 73 -4.48 -1.76 2.58
N ILE A 74 -3.41 -1.13 2.11
CA ILE A 74 -3.08 -1.11 0.69
C ILE A 74 -2.81 -2.52 0.19
N ALA A 75 -2.11 -3.35 0.96
CA ALA A 75 -1.85 -4.74 0.59
C ALA A 75 -3.16 -5.49 0.32
N GLY A 76 -4.17 -5.29 1.16
CA GLY A 76 -5.48 -5.88 0.94
C GLY A 76 -6.12 -5.36 -0.33
N ASP A 77 -6.11 -4.03 -0.51
CA ASP A 77 -6.78 -3.37 -1.62
C ASP A 77 -6.18 -3.72 -2.99
N ILE A 78 -4.87 -3.94 -3.07
CA ILE A 78 -4.23 -4.32 -4.34
C ILE A 78 -4.29 -5.82 -4.61
N GLY A 79 -4.83 -6.59 -3.68
CA GLY A 79 -4.89 -8.03 -3.84
C GLY A 79 -3.54 -8.71 -3.76
N ALA A 80 -2.69 -8.28 -2.84
CA ALA A 80 -1.31 -8.76 -2.71
C ALA A 80 -1.26 -10.17 -2.13
N SER A 81 -1.74 -11.16 -2.87
CA SER A 81 -1.81 -12.54 -2.41
C SER A 81 -0.45 -13.15 -2.09
N GLY A 82 0.62 -12.66 -2.72
CA GLY A 82 1.98 -13.11 -2.42
C GLY A 82 2.48 -12.71 -1.04
N LEU A 83 1.76 -11.81 -0.36
CA LEU A 83 2.15 -11.33 0.96
C LEU A 83 1.35 -11.96 2.10
N LYS A 84 0.55 -12.99 1.82
CA LYS A 84 -0.28 -13.62 2.86
C LYS A 84 0.52 -14.13 4.04
N SER A 85 1.69 -14.69 3.78
CA SER A 85 2.57 -15.20 4.81
C SER A 85 3.00 -14.08 5.79
N GLU A 86 3.44 -12.96 5.24
CA GLU A 86 3.83 -11.80 6.03
C GLU A 86 2.64 -11.22 6.80
N LEU A 87 1.47 -11.19 6.16
CA LEU A 87 0.26 -10.69 6.81
C LEU A 87 -0.17 -11.58 7.98
N ARG A 88 -0.06 -12.90 7.83
CA ARG A 88 -0.37 -13.81 8.92
C ARG A 88 0.55 -13.58 10.12
N HIS A 89 1.82 -13.35 9.84
CA HIS A 89 2.79 -13.06 10.89
C HIS A 89 2.43 -11.75 11.60
N LEU A 90 2.09 -10.72 10.83
CA LEU A 90 1.73 -9.41 11.39
C LEU A 90 0.39 -9.43 12.12
N ALA A 91 -0.49 -10.39 11.81
CA ALA A 91 -1.76 -10.51 12.52
C ALA A 91 -1.57 -10.85 14.00
N THR A 92 -0.38 -11.30 14.38
CA THR A 92 -0.04 -11.55 15.77
C THR A 92 0.96 -10.54 16.33
N ASP A 93 1.09 -9.39 15.66
CA ASP A 93 2.02 -8.35 16.09
C ASP A 93 1.65 -7.79 17.46
N GLN A 94 2.65 -7.30 18.21
CA GLN A 94 2.43 -6.72 19.52
C GLN A 94 1.63 -5.43 19.46
N ASP A 95 1.73 -4.69 18.36
CA ASP A 95 0.96 -3.47 18.14
C ASP A 95 -0.45 -3.86 17.69
N PRO A 96 -1.49 -3.55 18.48
CA PRO A 96 -2.86 -3.96 18.12
C PRO A 96 -3.36 -3.33 16.83
N ASP A 97 -2.89 -2.14 16.49
CA ASP A 97 -3.29 -1.50 15.22
C ASP A 97 -2.72 -2.24 14.03
N VAL A 98 -1.47 -2.68 14.14
CA VAL A 98 -0.81 -3.48 13.10
C VAL A 98 -1.51 -4.84 12.98
N ALA A 99 -1.75 -5.49 14.10
CA ALA A 99 -2.41 -6.81 14.10
C ALA A 99 -3.78 -6.74 13.46
N ARG A 100 -4.56 -5.71 13.76
CA ARG A 100 -5.89 -5.54 13.21
C ARG A 100 -5.83 -5.28 11.71
N ALA A 101 -4.95 -4.39 11.28
CA ALA A 101 -4.81 -4.08 9.86
C ALA A 101 -4.40 -5.31 9.06
N ALA A 102 -3.50 -6.11 9.60
CA ALA A 102 -3.07 -7.35 8.95
C ALA A 102 -4.23 -8.35 8.84
N HIS A 103 -5.00 -8.48 9.91
CA HIS A 103 -6.18 -9.35 9.93
C HIS A 103 -7.19 -8.90 8.87
N ASP A 104 -7.46 -7.60 8.81
CA ASP A 104 -8.41 -7.05 7.84
C ASP A 104 -7.94 -7.27 6.41
N ALA A 105 -6.64 -7.10 6.16
CA ALA A 105 -6.08 -7.34 4.83
C ALA A 105 -6.22 -8.80 4.42
N LEU A 106 -5.98 -9.72 5.36
CA LEU A 106 -6.17 -11.15 5.10
C LEU A 106 -7.61 -11.48 4.76
N GLU A 107 -8.57 -10.87 5.47
CA GLU A 107 -9.98 -11.05 5.17
C GLU A 107 -10.32 -10.59 3.77
N ILE A 108 -9.85 -9.41 3.39
CA ILE A 108 -10.09 -8.87 2.06
C ILE A 108 -9.54 -9.81 0.99
N LEU A 109 -8.32 -10.30 1.16
CA LEU A 109 -7.70 -11.20 0.21
C LEU A 109 -8.46 -12.51 0.08
N THR A 110 -8.95 -13.04 1.19
CA THR A 110 -9.72 -14.28 1.20
C THR A 110 -11.09 -14.07 0.54
N THR A 111 -11.75 -12.97 0.88
CA THR A 111 -13.07 -12.64 0.35
C THR A 111 -13.03 -12.40 -1.16
N GLU A 112 -12.03 -11.66 -1.63
CA GLU A 112 -11.86 -11.40 -3.07
C GLU A 112 -11.69 -12.70 -3.84
N LYS A 113 -10.88 -13.60 -3.32
CA LYS A 113 -10.64 -14.89 -3.97
C LYS A 113 -11.93 -15.67 -4.07
N THR A 114 -12.72 -15.67 -3.01
CA THR A 114 -14.02 -16.35 -3.00
C THR A 114 -15.01 -15.68 -3.96
N GLY A 115 -15.04 -14.36 -3.95
CA GLY A 115 -15.91 -13.59 -4.80
C GLY A 115 -15.66 -13.81 -6.29
N LYS A 116 -14.40 -14.00 -6.69
CA LYS A 116 -14.05 -14.24 -8.07
C LYS A 116 -14.50 -15.60 -8.58
N GLN A 117 -14.67 -16.53 -7.68
CA GLN A 117 -15.09 -17.87 -8.03
C GLN A 117 -16.62 -18.01 -8.04
N GLY A 118 -17.28 -17.05 -7.42
CA GLY A 118 -18.73 -17.07 -7.29
C GLY A 118 -19.51 -16.65 -8.52
#